data_1035952996beaaf865a07189eccf1d65
#
_entry.id   1035952996beaaf865a07189eccf1d65
#
_cell.length_a   1.000
_cell.length_b   1.000
_cell.length_c   1.000
_cell.angle_alpha   90.00
_cell.angle_beta   90.00
_cell.angle_gamma   90.00
#
_symmetry.space_group_name_H-M   'P 1'
#
loop_
_entity.id
_entity.type
_entity.pdbx_description
1 polymer ?
#
loop_
_entity_poly.entity_id
_entity_poly.type
_entity_poly.pdbx_seq_one_letter_code
_entity_poly.pdbx_strand_id
1 'polypeptide(L)'
;MSWGNAVIGIRNALAPPVITGCDDTGRVSADFHLGAAYEGPPGHVHGGVSALILDHALGEAASPDGKPRFTGSITVRYLRATRLGPLHAEAAITRTDGVKTFCAGHISDDEGVTVEAEGVFITPRRLRD
;
A
#
# COMPACT_ATOMS: atom_id res chain seq x y z
N MET A 1 8.75 1.85 -12.44
CA MET A 1 8.62 2.90 -11.42
C MET A 1 7.80 4.05 -11.95
N SER A 2 6.95 4.60 -11.15
CA SER A 2 6.09 5.70 -11.53
C SER A 2 6.70 7.06 -11.15
N TRP A 3 6.97 7.91 -12.13
CA TRP A 3 7.51 9.25 -11.91
C TRP A 3 6.52 10.16 -11.17
N GLY A 4 5.24 10.01 -11.44
CA GLY A 4 4.21 10.89 -10.91
C GLY A 4 3.49 10.35 -9.68
N ASN A 5 3.90 9.18 -9.17
CA ASN A 5 3.24 8.57 -8.02
C ASN A 5 3.60 9.29 -6.73
N ALA A 6 2.59 9.67 -5.94
CA ALA A 6 2.79 10.41 -4.70
C ALA A 6 3.49 9.60 -3.61
N VAL A 7 3.46 8.25 -3.71
CA VAL A 7 4.04 7.36 -2.70
C VAL A 7 5.49 7.02 -3.01
N ILE A 8 5.79 6.71 -4.29
CA ILE A 8 7.11 6.25 -4.69
C ILE A 8 7.74 7.12 -5.78
N GLY A 9 7.09 8.22 -6.16
CA GLY A 9 7.60 9.10 -7.21
C GLY A 9 8.76 9.95 -6.75
N ILE A 10 9.82 10.02 -7.55
CA ILE A 10 10.99 10.84 -7.24
C ILE A 10 10.71 12.34 -7.34
N ARG A 11 9.57 12.73 -7.91
CA ARG A 11 9.14 14.12 -7.98
C ARG A 11 8.64 14.67 -6.65
N ASN A 12 8.24 13.79 -5.74
CA ASN A 12 7.72 14.20 -4.43
C ASN A 12 8.73 13.87 -3.35
N ALA A 13 9.50 14.88 -2.93
CA ALA A 13 10.53 14.71 -1.91
C ALA A 13 9.96 14.32 -0.54
N LEU A 14 8.66 14.52 -0.32
CA LEU A 14 7.98 14.15 0.93
C LEU A 14 7.33 12.78 0.86
N ALA A 15 7.38 12.10 -0.30
CA ALA A 15 6.83 10.76 -0.41
C ALA A 15 7.61 9.78 0.49
N PRO A 16 6.93 8.82 1.14
CA PRO A 16 7.62 7.80 1.92
C PRO A 16 8.62 7.03 1.06
N PRO A 17 9.79 6.62 1.61
CA PRO A 17 10.81 5.91 0.84
C PRO A 17 10.44 4.42 0.70
N VAL A 18 9.38 4.14 -0.04
CA VAL A 18 8.86 2.79 -0.25
C VAL A 18 9.15 2.34 -1.67
N ILE A 19 9.85 1.23 -1.79
CA ILE A 19 10.10 0.58 -3.08
C ILE A 19 9.47 -0.81 -2.98
N THR A 20 8.48 -1.05 -3.81
CA THR A 20 7.75 -2.31 -3.81
C THR A 20 8.31 -3.29 -4.83
N GLY A 21 8.19 -4.58 -4.52
CA GLY A 21 8.51 -5.66 -5.44
C GLY A 21 7.37 -6.66 -5.50
N CYS A 22 7.26 -7.38 -6.61
CA CYS A 22 6.23 -8.38 -6.81
C CYS A 22 6.87 -9.75 -7.00
N ASP A 23 6.40 -10.76 -6.29
CA ASP A 23 6.92 -12.12 -6.43
C ASP A 23 6.11 -12.93 -7.48
N ASP A 24 6.50 -14.20 -7.67
CA ASP A 24 5.88 -15.09 -8.67
C ASP A 24 4.41 -15.38 -8.37
N THR A 25 3.98 -15.20 -7.12
CA THR A 25 2.57 -15.43 -6.73
C THR A 25 1.70 -14.19 -6.89
N GLY A 26 2.27 -13.07 -7.33
CA GLY A 26 1.56 -11.80 -7.44
C GLY A 26 1.50 -11.00 -6.14
N ARG A 27 2.15 -11.46 -5.09
CA ARG A 27 2.21 -10.75 -3.83
C ARG A 27 3.18 -9.58 -3.94
N VAL A 28 2.72 -8.41 -3.56
CA VAL A 28 3.54 -7.20 -3.48
C VAL A 28 4.10 -7.09 -2.07
N SER A 29 5.38 -6.79 -1.96
CA SER A 29 6.02 -6.60 -0.65
C SER A 29 7.06 -5.49 -0.72
N ALA A 30 7.36 -4.91 0.44
CA ALA A 30 8.37 -3.87 0.57
C ALA A 30 8.93 -3.86 1.99
N ASP A 31 10.25 -3.73 2.09
CA ASP A 31 10.92 -3.36 3.34
C ASP A 31 11.28 -1.89 3.23
N PHE A 32 10.99 -1.11 4.26
CA PHE A 32 11.22 0.33 4.21
C PHE A 32 11.46 0.87 5.61
N HIS A 33 11.90 2.12 5.68
CA HIS A 33 12.19 2.81 6.93
C HIS A 33 11.48 4.15 6.94
N LEU A 34 10.71 4.43 7.99
CA LEU A 34 10.06 5.72 8.17
C LEU A 34 10.70 6.46 9.35
N GLY A 35 11.23 7.64 9.06
CA GLY A 35 11.82 8.53 10.05
C GLY A 35 10.85 9.63 10.49
N ALA A 36 11.39 10.63 11.18
CA ALA A 36 10.63 11.70 11.83
C ALA A 36 9.74 12.52 10.88
N ALA A 37 10.05 12.56 9.58
CA ALA A 37 9.22 13.27 8.60
C ALA A 37 7.80 12.71 8.51
N TYR A 38 7.60 11.47 8.95
CA TYR A 38 6.31 10.77 8.88
C TYR A 38 5.67 10.58 10.25
N GLU A 39 6.19 11.27 11.26
CA GLU A 39 5.72 11.16 12.63
C GLU A 39 4.36 11.83 12.81
N GLY A 40 3.45 11.11 13.47
CA GLY A 40 2.21 11.65 14.00
C GLY A 40 2.34 11.80 15.51
N PRO A 41 1.77 10.89 16.32
CA PRO A 41 2.06 10.90 17.75
C PRO A 41 3.56 10.67 18.00
N PRO A 42 4.14 11.21 19.08
CA PRO A 42 5.57 11.09 19.32
C PRO A 42 6.08 9.65 19.21
N GLY A 43 7.09 9.46 18.35
CA GLY A 43 7.71 8.15 18.12
C GLY A 43 6.94 7.21 17.21
N HIS A 44 5.80 7.63 16.67
CA HIS A 44 4.91 6.75 15.89
C HIS A 44 4.58 7.35 14.53
N VAL A 45 4.30 6.48 13.58
CA VAL A 45 3.93 6.85 12.21
C VAL A 45 2.53 7.49 12.21
N HIS A 46 2.39 8.58 11.46
CA HIS A 46 1.10 9.21 11.22
C HIS A 46 0.15 8.22 10.53
N GLY A 47 -1.08 8.09 11.03
CA GLY A 47 -2.05 7.11 10.50
C GLY A 47 -2.34 7.28 9.02
N GLY A 48 -2.39 8.51 8.52
CA GLY A 48 -2.58 8.78 7.09
C GLY A 48 -1.42 8.30 6.23
N VAL A 49 -0.20 8.29 6.76
CA VAL A 49 0.97 7.76 6.04
C VAL A 49 0.83 6.25 5.86
N SER A 50 0.43 5.53 6.91
CA SER A 50 0.18 4.09 6.82
C SER A 50 -0.91 3.79 5.78
N ALA A 51 -2.00 4.56 5.77
CA ALA A 51 -3.08 4.38 4.81
C ALA A 51 -2.61 4.63 3.37
N LEU A 52 -1.78 5.64 3.15
CA LEU A 52 -1.22 5.96 1.84
C LEU A 52 -0.35 4.81 1.32
N ILE A 53 0.52 4.28 2.16
CA ILE A 53 1.41 3.16 1.81
C ILE A 53 0.59 1.92 1.47
N LEU A 54 -0.43 1.61 2.28
CA LEU A 54 -1.29 0.45 2.04
C LEU A 54 -2.14 0.62 0.79
N ASP A 55 -2.70 1.80 0.54
CA ASP A 55 -3.45 2.04 -0.70
C ASP A 55 -2.56 1.80 -1.92
N HIS A 56 -1.31 2.27 -1.87
CA HIS A 56 -0.36 2.04 -2.96
C HIS A 56 -0.05 0.55 -3.15
N ALA A 57 0.24 -0.16 -2.07
CA ALA A 57 0.58 -1.59 -2.13
C ALA A 57 -0.59 -2.43 -2.63
N LEU A 58 -1.80 -2.13 -2.15
CA LEU A 58 -3.02 -2.79 -2.62
C LEU A 58 -3.27 -2.52 -4.10
N GLY A 59 -3.08 -1.27 -4.53
CA GLY A 59 -3.26 -0.88 -5.93
C GLY A 59 -2.26 -1.57 -6.86
N GLU A 60 -1.02 -1.73 -6.43
CA GLU A 60 -0.04 -2.51 -7.20
C GLU A 60 -0.44 -3.97 -7.31
N ALA A 61 -0.87 -4.57 -6.20
CA ALA A 61 -1.35 -5.95 -6.20
C ALA A 61 -2.55 -6.12 -7.14
N ALA A 62 -3.46 -5.15 -7.16
CA ALA A 62 -4.65 -5.18 -8.01
C ALA A 62 -4.34 -5.02 -9.50
N SER A 63 -3.13 -4.65 -9.86
CA SER A 63 -2.75 -4.31 -11.24
C SER A 63 -1.58 -5.17 -11.74
N PRO A 64 -1.72 -6.52 -11.75
CA PRO A 64 -0.62 -7.39 -12.16
C PRO A 64 -0.23 -7.21 -13.63
N ASP A 65 -1.14 -6.68 -14.45
CA ASP A 65 -0.89 -6.40 -15.87
C ASP A 65 -0.24 -5.01 -16.09
N GLY A 66 0.02 -4.27 -15.01
CA GLY A 66 0.58 -2.91 -15.09
C GLY A 66 -0.42 -1.84 -15.52
N LYS A 67 -1.67 -2.22 -15.78
CA LYS A 67 -2.71 -1.26 -16.17
C LYS A 67 -3.39 -0.71 -14.93
N PRO A 68 -3.63 0.61 -14.86
CA PRO A 68 -4.14 1.21 -13.64
C PRO A 68 -5.54 0.72 -13.27
N ARG A 69 -5.74 0.54 -11.97
CA ARG A 69 -7.04 0.31 -11.35
C ARG A 69 -7.28 1.47 -10.39
N PHE A 70 -8.53 1.90 -10.28
CA PHE A 70 -8.87 3.00 -9.37
C PHE A 70 -9.38 2.45 -8.04
N THR A 71 -8.96 3.08 -6.96
CA THR A 71 -9.47 2.75 -5.63
C THR A 71 -10.96 3.08 -5.57
N GLY A 72 -11.79 2.07 -5.40
CA GLY A 72 -13.22 2.25 -5.17
C GLY A 72 -13.51 2.48 -3.70
N SER A 73 -12.90 1.67 -2.85
CA SER A 73 -12.98 1.82 -1.40
C SER A 73 -11.77 1.18 -0.74
N ILE A 74 -11.42 1.67 0.45
CA ILE A 74 -10.38 1.06 1.28
C ILE A 74 -10.82 1.16 2.73
N THR A 75 -10.64 0.06 3.47
CA THR A 75 -10.86 0.00 4.91
C THR A 75 -9.53 -0.27 5.57
N VAL A 76 -9.15 0.58 6.51
CA VAL A 76 -7.88 0.47 7.24
C VAL A 76 -8.19 0.25 8.72
N ARG A 77 -7.56 -0.76 9.30
CA ARG A 77 -7.69 -1.05 10.73
C ARG A 77 -6.33 -0.90 11.40
N TYR A 78 -6.27 -0.07 12.42
CA TYR A 78 -5.05 0.20 13.19
C TYR A 78 -5.08 -0.70 14.42
N LEU A 79 -4.34 -1.80 14.38
CA LEU A 79 -4.33 -2.80 15.45
C LEU A 79 -3.52 -2.33 16.65
N ARG A 80 -2.43 -1.61 16.38
CA ARG A 80 -1.63 -0.93 17.39
C ARG A 80 -0.83 0.18 16.71
N ALA A 81 -0.29 1.10 17.50
CA ALA A 81 0.51 2.19 16.97
C ALA A 81 1.77 1.65 16.29
N THR A 82 2.09 2.16 15.11
CA THR A 82 3.27 1.78 14.35
C THR A 82 4.43 2.67 14.75
N ARG A 83 5.50 2.09 15.29
CA ARG A 83 6.69 2.86 15.66
C ARG A 83 7.46 3.29 14.41
N LEU A 84 8.09 4.44 14.49
CA LEU A 84 9.05 4.87 13.47
C LEU A 84 10.19 3.85 13.41
N GLY A 85 10.81 3.72 12.23
CA GLY A 85 11.93 2.81 12.03
C GLY A 85 11.67 1.82 10.91
N PRO A 86 12.31 0.64 10.97
CA PRO A 86 12.17 -0.38 9.91
C PRO A 86 10.80 -1.05 9.96
N LEU A 87 10.18 -1.16 8.79
CA LEU A 87 8.83 -1.70 8.61
C LEU A 87 8.79 -2.58 7.36
N HIS A 88 7.75 -3.40 7.29
CA HIS A 88 7.47 -4.27 6.15
C HIS A 88 6.00 -4.14 5.76
N ALA A 89 5.72 -4.15 4.46
CA ALA A 89 4.35 -4.16 3.96
C ALA A 89 4.18 -5.29 2.95
N GLU A 90 2.99 -5.87 2.93
CA GLU A 90 2.59 -6.88 1.95
C GLU A 90 1.16 -6.65 1.51
N ALA A 91 0.87 -7.03 0.26
CA ALA A 91 -0.48 -6.96 -0.28
C ALA A 91 -0.66 -8.03 -1.35
N ALA A 92 -1.89 -8.53 -1.48
CA ALA A 92 -2.23 -9.53 -2.50
C ALA A 92 -3.70 -9.44 -2.86
N ILE A 93 -4.04 -9.92 -4.06
CA ILE A 93 -5.43 -10.08 -4.48
C ILE A 93 -6.04 -11.21 -3.65
N THR A 94 -7.24 -10.97 -3.12
CA THR A 94 -8.01 -12.00 -2.44
C THR A 94 -9.07 -12.63 -3.33
N ARG A 95 -9.68 -11.84 -4.24
CA ARG A 95 -10.61 -12.34 -5.25
C ARG A 95 -10.87 -11.29 -6.31
N THR A 96 -11.47 -11.70 -7.41
CA THR A 96 -11.95 -10.80 -8.46
C THR A 96 -13.43 -11.10 -8.73
N ASP A 97 -14.17 -10.06 -9.09
CA ASP A 97 -15.59 -10.18 -9.40
C ASP A 97 -15.92 -9.13 -10.48
N GLY A 98 -15.92 -9.56 -11.75
CA GLY A 98 -16.13 -8.65 -12.86
C GLY A 98 -15.07 -7.57 -12.92
N VAL A 99 -15.51 -6.30 -12.82
CA VAL A 99 -14.59 -5.15 -12.85
C VAL A 99 -13.98 -4.83 -11.49
N LYS A 100 -14.35 -5.58 -10.45
CA LYS A 100 -13.87 -5.35 -9.09
C LYS A 100 -12.75 -6.33 -8.74
N THR A 101 -11.64 -5.80 -8.23
CA THR A 101 -10.52 -6.58 -7.71
C THR A 101 -10.40 -6.30 -6.22
N PHE A 102 -10.49 -7.36 -5.43
CA PHE A 102 -10.42 -7.26 -3.96
C PHE A 102 -9.02 -7.63 -3.52
N CYS A 103 -8.43 -6.77 -2.69
CA CYS A 103 -7.07 -6.96 -2.19
C CYS A 103 -7.04 -6.81 -0.68
N ALA A 104 -6.07 -7.45 -0.05
CA ALA A 104 -5.80 -7.30 1.38
C ALA A 104 -4.30 -7.15 1.59
N GLY A 105 -3.92 -6.41 2.62
CA GLY A 105 -2.53 -6.19 2.94
C GLY A 105 -2.33 -5.71 4.36
N HIS A 106 -1.08 -5.54 4.74
CA HIS A 106 -0.73 -5.11 6.09
C HIS A 106 0.64 -4.44 6.13
N ILE A 107 0.86 -3.71 7.22
CA ILE A 107 2.18 -3.22 7.63
C ILE A 107 2.55 -3.95 8.92
N SER A 108 3.80 -4.35 9.02
CA SER A 108 4.32 -5.02 10.22
C SER A 108 5.67 -4.43 10.64
N ASP A 109 5.97 -4.55 11.92
CA ASP A 109 7.30 -4.32 12.47
C ASP A 109 7.86 -5.66 12.99
N ASP A 110 8.92 -5.62 13.80
CA ASP A 110 9.55 -6.83 14.34
C ASP A 110 8.66 -7.58 15.35
N GLU A 111 7.59 -6.94 15.84
CA GLU A 111 6.67 -7.56 16.80
C GLU A 111 5.37 -8.06 16.14
N GLY A 112 5.20 -7.82 14.84
CA GLY A 112 4.05 -8.30 14.09
C GLY A 112 3.28 -7.19 13.39
N VAL A 113 2.07 -7.53 12.94
CA VAL A 113 1.21 -6.62 12.17
C VAL A 113 0.74 -5.45 13.05
N THR A 114 0.89 -4.23 12.52
CA THR A 114 0.42 -3.01 13.20
C THR A 114 -0.82 -2.44 12.55
N VAL A 115 -0.92 -2.50 11.21
CA VAL A 115 -2.03 -1.96 10.44
C VAL A 115 -2.40 -2.99 9.38
N GLU A 116 -3.70 -3.20 9.18
CA GLU A 116 -4.17 -4.02 8.08
C GLU A 116 -5.19 -3.26 7.25
N ALA A 117 -5.35 -3.64 5.98
CA ALA A 117 -6.28 -2.99 5.09
C ALA A 117 -6.88 -3.96 4.09
N GLU A 118 -8.09 -3.64 3.66
CA GLU A 118 -8.77 -4.29 2.55
C GLU A 118 -9.21 -3.21 1.58
N GLY A 119 -9.11 -3.49 0.29
CA GLY A 119 -9.51 -2.53 -0.73
C GLY A 119 -10.26 -3.18 -1.87
N VAL A 120 -11.08 -2.38 -2.53
CA VAL A 120 -11.76 -2.74 -3.77
C VAL A 120 -11.27 -1.79 -4.84
N PHE A 121 -10.73 -2.35 -5.91
CA PHE A 121 -10.16 -1.61 -7.03
C PHE A 121 -11.00 -1.86 -8.27
N ILE A 122 -11.23 -0.81 -9.05
CA ILE A 122 -12.16 -0.82 -10.17
C ILE A 122 -11.38 -0.72 -11.47
N THR A 123 -11.64 -1.65 -12.39
CA THR A 123 -11.09 -1.56 -13.74
C THR A 123 -11.75 -0.40 -14.46
N PRO A 124 -10.96 0.59 -14.96
CA PRO A 124 -11.54 1.73 -15.68
C PRO A 124 -12.33 1.27 -16.90
N ARG A 125 -13.39 2.02 -17.21
CA ARG A 125 -14.28 1.67 -18.33
C ARG A 125 -13.52 1.43 -19.63
N ARG A 126 -12.49 2.23 -19.92
CA ARG A 126 -11.69 2.10 -21.15
C ARG A 126 -10.88 0.80 -21.25
N LEU A 127 -10.73 0.09 -20.13
CA LEU A 127 -9.98 -1.18 -20.07
C LEU A 127 -10.89 -2.38 -19.91
N ARG A 128 -12.21 -2.18 -19.95
CA ARG A 128 -13.19 -3.29 -19.87
C ARG A 128 -13.42 -3.84 -21.26
N ASP A 129 -13.46 -5.14 -21.36
CA ASP A 129 -13.75 -5.85 -22.60
C ASP A 129 -15.25 -5.91 -22.87
#